data_3d90281743f7edb3508b7b4377bbbe71
#
_entry.id   3d90281743f7edb3508b7b4377bbbe71
#
_cell.length_a   1.000
_cell.length_b   1.000
_cell.length_c   1.000
_cell.angle_alpha   90.00
_cell.angle_beta   90.00
_cell.angle_gamma   90.00
#
_symmetry.space_group_name_H-M   'P 1'
#
loop_
_entity.id
_entity.type
_entity.pdbx_description
1 polymer ?
#
loop_
_entity_poly.entity_id
_entity_poly.type
_entity_poly.pdbx_seq_one_letter_code
_entity_poly.pdbx_strand_id
1 'polypeptide(L)'
;LKDNTILVGMLNPSKNKNQIEKIIDKKIKPFSLELLPRITRAQSMDVLSSQSNLAGYRAVVDCVSEFEKAVPMMMTAAGTVPAAKVLVIGAGVAGLQAIATAKRLGAIVSATDVRAASKEQVESLGGKFLTVEQNEDMETAGGYAKEATDEYKKKQAEMMREALKKNDIVICTALIPGK
;
A
#
# COMPACT_ATOMS: atom_id res chain seq x y z
N LEU A 1 -4.41 30.65 16.11
CA LEU A 1 -3.36 31.25 15.29
C LEU A 1 -3.64 32.75 15.09
N LYS A 2 -2.58 33.54 14.95
CA LYS A 2 -2.69 34.97 14.65
C LYS A 2 -3.05 35.16 13.17
N ASP A 3 -3.68 36.29 12.86
CA ASP A 3 -3.98 36.65 11.47
C ASP A 3 -2.71 36.75 10.63
N ASN A 4 -2.82 36.44 9.35
CA ASN A 4 -1.71 36.42 8.39
C ASN A 4 -0.56 35.42 8.70
N THR A 5 -0.77 34.45 9.60
CA THR A 5 0.21 33.40 9.87
C THR A 5 0.38 32.50 8.63
N ILE A 6 1.59 31.97 8.42
CA ILE A 6 1.84 30.87 7.50
C ILE A 6 1.62 29.56 8.26
N LEU A 7 0.77 28.68 7.72
CA LEU A 7 0.47 27.37 8.28
C LEU A 7 0.92 26.29 7.31
N VAL A 8 1.82 25.41 7.74
CA VAL A 8 2.28 24.27 6.95
C VAL A 8 1.93 22.98 7.67
N GLY A 9 1.28 22.04 7.01
CA GLY A 9 0.90 20.77 7.62
C GLY A 9 -0.04 19.93 6.76
N MET A 10 -0.51 18.83 7.35
CA MET A 10 -1.53 17.93 6.78
C MET A 10 -2.91 18.50 7.14
N LEU A 11 -3.56 19.19 6.23
CA LEU A 11 -4.79 19.96 6.50
C LEU A 11 -6.06 19.21 6.08
N ASN A 12 -5.96 18.24 5.18
CA ASN A 12 -7.08 17.48 4.62
C ASN A 12 -8.26 18.39 4.19
N PRO A 13 -8.06 19.36 3.28
CA PRO A 13 -9.05 20.40 3.00
C PRO A 13 -10.38 19.85 2.49
N SER A 14 -10.38 18.73 1.78
CA SER A 14 -11.60 18.08 1.28
C SER A 14 -12.51 17.55 2.41
N LYS A 15 -11.92 17.15 3.54
CA LYS A 15 -12.66 16.61 4.70
C LYS A 15 -12.90 17.65 5.80
N ASN A 16 -12.12 18.73 5.83
CA ASN A 16 -12.09 19.72 6.91
C ASN A 16 -12.60 21.10 6.47
N LYS A 17 -13.66 21.17 5.67
CA LYS A 17 -14.17 22.44 5.09
C LYS A 17 -14.36 23.53 6.14
N ASN A 18 -15.01 23.25 7.27
CA ASN A 18 -15.27 24.22 8.33
C ASN A 18 -13.97 24.79 8.95
N GLN A 19 -12.89 24.02 8.98
CA GLN A 19 -11.59 24.50 9.47
C GLN A 19 -10.92 25.38 8.42
N ILE A 20 -11.05 25.05 7.14
CA ILE A 20 -10.51 25.84 6.04
C ILE A 20 -11.19 27.21 5.98
N GLU A 21 -12.51 27.29 6.17
CA GLU A 21 -13.23 28.57 6.27
C GLU A 21 -12.67 29.47 7.37
N LYS A 22 -12.45 28.93 8.57
CA LYS A 22 -11.82 29.67 9.67
C LYS A 22 -10.37 30.12 9.38
N ILE A 23 -9.64 29.36 8.57
CA ILE A 23 -8.29 29.71 8.10
C ILE A 23 -8.38 30.90 7.14
N ILE A 24 -9.36 30.89 6.23
CA ILE A 24 -9.61 31.98 5.27
C ILE A 24 -9.99 33.26 6.01
N ASP A 25 -10.93 33.19 6.96
CA ASP A 25 -11.42 34.35 7.73
C ASP A 25 -10.27 35.08 8.46
N LYS A 26 -9.28 34.31 8.93
CA LYS A 26 -8.07 34.84 9.59
C LYS A 26 -6.96 35.24 8.61
N LYS A 27 -7.21 35.18 7.30
CA LYS A 27 -6.21 35.49 6.25
C LYS A 27 -4.91 34.69 6.41
N ILE A 28 -4.99 33.46 6.96
CA ILE A 28 -3.86 32.55 7.11
C ILE A 28 -3.48 32.02 5.74
N LYS A 29 -2.18 31.87 5.48
CA LYS A 29 -1.64 31.28 4.25
C LYS A 29 -1.36 29.79 4.46
N PRO A 30 -2.27 28.86 4.07
CA PRO A 30 -2.09 27.43 4.29
C PRO A 30 -1.26 26.78 3.19
N PHE A 31 -0.36 25.89 3.58
CA PHE A 31 0.34 24.95 2.71
C PHE A 31 0.02 23.53 3.15
N SER A 32 -0.80 22.85 2.37
CA SER A 32 -1.25 21.47 2.64
C SER A 32 -0.28 20.49 2.00
N LEU A 33 0.50 19.79 2.81
CA LEU A 33 1.59 18.93 2.34
C LEU A 33 1.09 17.74 1.50
N GLU A 34 -0.13 17.26 1.77
CA GLU A 34 -0.77 16.20 0.99
C GLU A 34 -1.21 16.62 -0.42
N LEU A 35 -1.19 17.94 -0.70
CA LEU A 35 -1.49 18.49 -2.02
C LEU A 35 -0.24 18.84 -2.83
N LEU A 36 0.94 18.50 -2.33
CA LEU A 36 2.17 18.68 -3.09
C LEU A 36 2.12 17.88 -4.41
N PRO A 37 2.54 18.47 -5.53
CA PRO A 37 2.52 17.78 -6.81
C PRO A 37 3.52 16.61 -6.82
N ARG A 38 3.16 15.52 -7.47
CA ARG A 38 4.02 14.33 -7.63
C ARG A 38 5.02 14.53 -8.75
N ILE A 39 6.00 15.37 -8.52
CA ILE A 39 7.11 15.66 -9.41
C ILE A 39 8.44 15.40 -8.71
N THR A 40 9.49 15.10 -9.46
CA THR A 40 10.82 14.74 -8.93
C THR A 40 11.33 15.77 -7.91
N ARG A 41 11.13 17.05 -8.19
CA ARG A 41 11.57 18.14 -7.30
C ARG A 41 10.88 18.16 -5.94
N ALA A 42 9.65 17.66 -5.85
CA ALA A 42 8.85 17.61 -4.62
C ALA A 42 9.00 16.31 -3.82
N GLN A 43 9.69 15.29 -4.35
CA GLN A 43 9.82 13.98 -3.70
C GLN A 43 10.43 14.06 -2.29
N SER A 44 11.39 14.97 -2.07
CA SER A 44 11.98 15.16 -0.73
C SER A 44 11.00 15.73 0.30
N MET A 45 9.87 16.26 -0.13
CA MET A 45 8.81 16.83 0.70
C MET A 45 7.55 15.93 0.75
N ASP A 46 7.59 14.76 0.12
CA ASP A 46 6.45 13.83 0.05
C ASP A 46 6.25 13.10 1.38
N VAL A 47 5.51 13.75 2.26
CA VAL A 47 5.16 13.20 3.57
C VAL A 47 4.19 12.00 3.47
N LEU A 48 3.37 11.91 2.41
CA LEU A 48 2.47 10.80 2.22
C LEU A 48 3.24 9.52 1.95
N SER A 49 4.23 9.55 1.05
CA SER A 49 5.07 8.40 0.75
C SER A 49 5.91 7.97 1.95
N SER A 50 6.51 8.90 2.70
CA SER A 50 7.30 8.55 3.89
C SER A 50 6.45 7.89 4.98
N GLN A 51 5.25 8.38 5.24
CA GLN A 51 4.33 7.78 6.21
C GLN A 51 3.76 6.45 5.72
N SER A 52 3.43 6.33 4.44
CA SER A 52 2.99 5.06 3.84
C SER A 52 4.06 3.99 3.92
N ASN A 53 5.32 4.35 3.74
CA ASN A 53 6.45 3.44 3.90
C ASN A 53 6.51 2.88 5.33
N LEU A 54 6.44 3.75 6.34
CA LEU A 54 6.38 3.34 7.75
C LEU A 54 5.15 2.49 8.06
N ALA A 55 4.00 2.81 7.49
CA ALA A 55 2.78 2.03 7.65
C ALA A 55 2.93 0.61 7.10
N GLY A 56 3.54 0.45 5.93
CA GLY A 56 3.83 -0.87 5.36
C GLY A 56 4.78 -1.71 6.22
N TYR A 57 5.83 -1.09 6.74
CA TYR A 57 6.73 -1.74 7.70
C TYR A 57 5.98 -2.17 8.97
N ARG A 58 5.23 -1.24 9.57
CA ARG A 58 4.51 -1.49 10.83
C ARG A 58 3.45 -2.58 10.68
N ALA A 59 2.72 -2.61 9.56
CA ALA A 59 1.74 -3.65 9.29
C ALA A 59 2.34 -5.06 9.36
N VAL A 60 3.54 -5.26 8.81
CA VAL A 60 4.23 -6.56 8.90
C VAL A 60 4.63 -6.87 10.33
N VAL A 61 5.20 -5.89 11.07
CA VAL A 61 5.63 -6.10 12.46
C VAL A 61 4.44 -6.49 13.35
N ASP A 62 3.31 -5.80 13.21
CA ASP A 62 2.11 -6.11 13.98
C ASP A 62 1.54 -7.49 13.64
N CYS A 63 1.45 -7.84 12.34
CA CYS A 63 1.03 -9.18 11.93
C CYS A 63 1.94 -10.28 12.49
N VAL A 64 3.26 -10.06 12.46
CA VAL A 64 4.24 -11.03 12.98
C VAL A 64 4.14 -11.15 14.51
N SER A 65 3.85 -10.07 15.22
CA SER A 65 3.64 -10.06 16.66
C SER A 65 2.45 -10.94 17.09
N GLU A 66 1.40 -10.95 16.27
CA GLU A 66 0.18 -11.75 16.52
C GLU A 66 0.27 -13.18 15.93
N PHE A 67 1.26 -13.44 15.07
CA PHE A 67 1.41 -14.70 14.39
C PHE A 67 2.15 -15.73 15.25
N GLU A 68 1.45 -16.69 15.80
CA GLU A 68 1.95 -17.69 16.76
C GLU A 68 2.92 -18.74 16.17
N LYS A 69 3.49 -18.49 14.98
CA LYS A 69 4.42 -19.39 14.30
C LYS A 69 5.69 -18.65 13.87
N ALA A 70 6.72 -19.41 13.50
CA ALA A 70 7.92 -18.83 12.91
C ALA A 70 7.64 -18.23 11.51
N VAL A 71 8.23 -17.07 11.23
CA VAL A 71 8.13 -16.45 9.90
C VAL A 71 9.09 -17.08 8.91
N PRO A 72 10.40 -17.24 9.21
CA PRO A 72 11.34 -17.89 8.31
C PRO A 72 11.19 -19.40 8.32
N MET A 73 11.62 -20.05 7.24
CA MET A 73 11.85 -21.49 7.26
C MET A 73 13.00 -21.81 8.24
N MET A 74 12.79 -22.82 9.06
CA MET A 74 13.81 -23.31 9.98
C MET A 74 13.98 -24.82 9.84
N MET A 75 15.21 -25.28 9.95
CA MET A 75 15.55 -26.71 9.98
C MET A 75 15.93 -27.10 11.40
N THR A 76 15.30 -28.15 11.91
CA THR A 76 15.58 -28.72 13.23
C THR A 76 15.89 -30.19 13.13
N ALA A 77 16.44 -30.78 14.17
CA ALA A 77 16.66 -32.24 14.24
C ALA A 77 15.35 -33.03 14.12
N ALA A 78 14.21 -32.45 14.49
CA ALA A 78 12.89 -33.04 14.40
C ALA A 78 12.20 -32.80 13.03
N GLY A 79 12.81 -32.04 12.13
CA GLY A 79 12.28 -31.74 10.80
C GLY A 79 12.29 -30.28 10.43
N THR A 80 11.63 -29.93 9.32
CA THR A 80 11.58 -28.57 8.76
C THR A 80 10.31 -27.86 9.21
N VAL A 81 10.48 -26.64 9.73
CA VAL A 81 9.39 -25.69 9.94
C VAL A 81 9.25 -24.86 8.66
N PRO A 82 8.11 -24.91 7.95
CA PRO A 82 7.93 -24.16 6.72
C PRO A 82 7.87 -22.65 6.99
N ALA A 83 8.31 -21.86 6.01
CA ALA A 83 8.17 -20.40 6.07
C ALA A 83 6.70 -19.96 6.03
N ALA A 84 6.37 -18.91 6.75
CA ALA A 84 5.07 -18.25 6.69
C ALA A 84 4.80 -17.71 5.28
N LYS A 85 3.55 -17.81 4.84
CA LYS A 85 3.08 -17.28 3.56
C LYS A 85 2.32 -15.99 3.79
N VAL A 86 2.75 -14.93 3.11
CA VAL A 86 2.19 -13.58 3.25
C VAL A 86 1.61 -13.14 1.92
N LEU A 87 0.36 -12.69 1.93
CA LEU A 87 -0.30 -12.05 0.80
C LEU A 87 -0.40 -10.55 1.03
N VAL A 88 0.12 -9.76 0.09
CA VAL A 88 -0.02 -8.30 0.10
C VAL A 88 -0.97 -7.86 -1.01
N ILE A 89 -2.04 -7.16 -0.63
CA ILE A 89 -3.05 -6.63 -1.55
C ILE A 89 -2.81 -5.12 -1.70
N GLY A 90 -2.40 -4.71 -2.90
CA GLY A 90 -1.95 -3.37 -3.22
C GLY A 90 -0.43 -3.25 -3.13
N ALA A 91 0.20 -2.90 -4.26
CA ALA A 91 1.65 -2.74 -4.39
C ALA A 91 2.06 -1.26 -4.58
N GLY A 92 1.40 -0.36 -3.85
CA GLY A 92 1.86 1.02 -3.67
C GLY A 92 3.03 1.12 -2.69
N VAL A 93 3.39 2.33 -2.26
CA VAL A 93 4.52 2.57 -1.35
C VAL A 93 4.44 1.69 -0.10
N ALA A 94 3.27 1.65 0.56
CA ALA A 94 3.07 0.81 1.75
C ALA A 94 3.18 -0.69 1.43
N GLY A 95 2.56 -1.14 0.33
CA GLY A 95 2.59 -2.55 -0.07
C GLY A 95 3.99 -3.02 -0.45
N LEU A 96 4.74 -2.25 -1.23
CA LEU A 96 6.12 -2.59 -1.59
C LEU A 96 7.01 -2.66 -0.35
N GLN A 97 6.83 -1.75 0.61
CA GLN A 97 7.56 -1.83 1.88
C GLN A 97 7.16 -3.05 2.71
N ALA A 98 5.87 -3.39 2.74
CA ALA A 98 5.40 -4.61 3.42
C ALA A 98 6.02 -5.87 2.78
N ILE A 99 6.04 -5.96 1.45
CA ILE A 99 6.70 -7.04 0.71
C ILE A 99 8.18 -7.14 1.10
N ALA A 100 8.91 -6.01 1.02
CA ALA A 100 10.34 -5.97 1.35
C ALA A 100 10.60 -6.40 2.80
N THR A 101 9.78 -5.94 3.75
CA THR A 101 9.90 -6.27 5.17
C THR A 101 9.62 -7.76 5.43
N ALA A 102 8.52 -8.29 4.92
CA ALA A 102 8.15 -9.70 5.07
C ALA A 102 9.20 -10.64 4.43
N LYS A 103 9.74 -10.27 3.26
CA LYS A 103 10.83 -11.00 2.61
C LYS A 103 12.09 -11.04 3.48
N ARG A 104 12.48 -9.90 4.08
CA ARG A 104 13.65 -9.84 4.98
C ARG A 104 13.48 -10.70 6.23
N LEU A 105 12.25 -10.87 6.70
CA LEU A 105 11.92 -11.78 7.80
C LEU A 105 11.87 -13.25 7.37
N GLY A 106 12.06 -13.56 6.09
CA GLY A 106 12.12 -14.91 5.56
C GLY A 106 10.78 -15.51 5.13
N ALA A 107 9.73 -14.69 5.00
CA ALA A 107 8.43 -15.12 4.51
C ALA A 107 8.45 -15.44 3.00
N ILE A 108 7.54 -16.31 2.58
CA ILE A 108 7.16 -16.49 1.16
C ILE A 108 6.08 -15.46 0.86
N VAL A 109 6.39 -14.48 0.01
CA VAL A 109 5.48 -13.35 -0.24
C VAL A 109 4.86 -13.43 -1.62
N SER A 110 3.54 -13.31 -1.66
CA SER A 110 2.74 -13.07 -2.88
C SER A 110 2.11 -11.69 -2.79
N ALA A 111 1.92 -11.03 -3.92
CA ALA A 111 1.24 -9.74 -3.96
C ALA A 111 0.36 -9.60 -5.19
N THR A 112 -0.64 -8.74 -5.11
CA THR A 112 -1.50 -8.37 -6.24
C THR A 112 -1.76 -6.87 -6.26
N ASP A 113 -1.85 -6.31 -7.45
CA ASP A 113 -2.25 -4.94 -7.71
C ASP A 113 -3.02 -4.89 -9.04
N VAL A 114 -3.86 -3.89 -9.22
CA VAL A 114 -4.61 -3.70 -10.48
C VAL A 114 -3.75 -3.09 -11.58
N ARG A 115 -2.62 -2.49 -11.23
CA ARG A 115 -1.69 -1.84 -12.16
C ARG A 115 -0.66 -2.85 -12.65
N ALA A 116 -0.55 -3.02 -13.96
CA ALA A 116 0.43 -3.92 -14.59
C ALA A 116 1.88 -3.55 -14.24
N ALA A 117 2.20 -2.25 -14.17
CA ALA A 117 3.52 -1.75 -13.80
C ALA A 117 4.00 -2.20 -12.41
N SER A 118 3.08 -2.55 -11.50
CA SER A 118 3.43 -3.03 -10.17
C SER A 118 4.06 -4.44 -10.18
N LYS A 119 3.89 -5.22 -11.24
CA LYS A 119 4.43 -6.58 -11.36
C LYS A 119 5.96 -6.59 -11.23
N GLU A 120 6.64 -5.78 -12.04
CA GLU A 120 8.10 -5.70 -12.04
C GLU A 120 8.63 -5.26 -10.67
N GLN A 121 7.96 -4.31 -10.04
CA GLN A 121 8.34 -3.81 -8.71
C GLN A 121 8.23 -4.90 -7.64
N VAL A 122 7.16 -5.70 -7.65
CA VAL A 122 6.95 -6.82 -6.72
C VAL A 122 8.00 -7.91 -6.95
N GLU A 123 8.24 -8.28 -8.19
CA GLU A 123 9.20 -9.32 -8.57
C GLU A 123 10.64 -8.91 -8.24
N SER A 124 11.00 -7.63 -8.41
CA SER A 124 12.32 -7.10 -8.02
C SER A 124 12.59 -7.19 -6.51
N LEU A 125 11.54 -7.19 -5.69
CA LEU A 125 11.64 -7.41 -4.24
C LEU A 125 11.62 -8.90 -3.86
N GLY A 126 11.57 -9.81 -4.84
CA GLY A 126 11.49 -11.26 -4.63
C GLY A 126 10.12 -11.77 -4.23
N GLY A 127 9.06 -10.99 -4.42
CA GLY A 127 7.67 -11.41 -4.27
C GLY A 127 7.14 -12.09 -5.53
N LYS A 128 6.12 -12.92 -5.39
CA LYS A 128 5.37 -13.49 -6.52
C LYS A 128 4.17 -12.60 -6.83
N PHE A 129 4.07 -12.08 -8.06
CA PHE A 129 2.91 -11.31 -8.47
C PHE A 129 1.76 -12.23 -8.89
N LEU A 130 0.57 -11.98 -8.33
CA LEU A 130 -0.66 -12.67 -8.66
C LEU A 130 -1.52 -11.76 -9.53
N THR A 131 -1.88 -12.25 -10.72
CA THR A 131 -2.74 -11.51 -11.67
C THR A 131 -3.73 -12.46 -12.31
N VAL A 132 -4.87 -11.91 -12.71
CA VAL A 132 -5.80 -12.58 -13.62
C VAL A 132 -5.26 -12.36 -15.03
N GLU A 133 -5.10 -13.42 -15.81
CA GLU A 133 -4.69 -13.32 -17.20
C GLU A 133 -5.73 -12.49 -17.98
N GLN A 134 -5.37 -11.25 -18.27
CA GLN A 134 -6.08 -10.39 -19.22
C GLN A 134 -5.11 -9.53 -20.01
N ASN A 135 -5.46 -9.30 -21.27
CA ASN A 135 -4.65 -8.53 -22.23
C ASN A 135 -4.84 -7.00 -22.12
N GLU A 136 -5.56 -6.49 -21.11
CA GLU A 136 -5.85 -5.05 -20.99
C GLU A 136 -5.20 -4.46 -19.77
N ASP A 137 -4.47 -3.37 -19.97
CA ASP A 137 -3.92 -2.56 -18.89
C ASP A 137 -5.05 -1.78 -18.21
N MET A 138 -5.26 -2.03 -16.92
CA MET A 138 -6.30 -1.43 -16.10
C MET A 138 -5.84 -0.11 -15.46
N GLU A 139 -4.80 0.53 -16.00
CA GLU A 139 -4.28 1.79 -15.52
C GLU A 139 -4.83 2.98 -16.34
N THR A 140 -5.18 4.07 -15.66
CA THR A 140 -5.48 5.36 -16.29
C THR A 140 -4.21 6.16 -16.49
N ALA A 141 -4.22 7.16 -17.37
CA ALA A 141 -3.09 8.07 -17.57
C ALA A 141 -2.61 8.79 -16.29
N GLY A 142 -3.42 8.81 -15.23
CA GLY A 142 -3.08 9.35 -13.92
C GLY A 142 -2.55 8.32 -12.92
N GLY A 143 -2.29 7.07 -13.31
CA GLY A 143 -1.79 6.01 -12.43
C GLY A 143 -2.86 5.38 -11.52
N TYR A 144 -4.14 5.55 -11.82
CA TYR A 144 -5.26 4.96 -11.08
C TYR A 144 -5.89 3.81 -11.88
N ALA A 145 -6.54 2.89 -11.16
CA ALA A 145 -7.25 1.78 -11.78
C ALA A 145 -8.49 2.24 -12.57
N LYS A 146 -8.69 1.67 -13.76
CA LYS A 146 -9.95 1.80 -14.52
C LYS A 146 -11.06 0.95 -13.88
N GLU A 147 -12.32 1.24 -14.21
CA GLU A 147 -13.43 0.37 -13.83
C GLU A 147 -13.30 -0.99 -14.52
N ALA A 148 -13.29 -2.03 -13.69
CA ALA A 148 -13.15 -3.40 -14.14
C ALA A 148 -14.48 -3.96 -14.67
N THR A 149 -14.43 -4.78 -15.73
CA THR A 149 -15.59 -5.50 -16.22
C THR A 149 -16.11 -6.51 -15.19
N ASP A 150 -17.38 -6.88 -15.23
CA ASP A 150 -17.95 -7.83 -14.26
C ASP A 150 -17.31 -9.23 -14.38
N GLU A 151 -16.88 -9.61 -15.55
CA GLU A 151 -16.15 -10.88 -15.76
C GLU A 151 -14.79 -10.83 -15.10
N TYR A 152 -14.05 -9.72 -15.25
CA TYR A 152 -12.78 -9.52 -14.57
C TYR A 152 -12.94 -9.56 -13.04
N LYS A 153 -13.95 -8.86 -12.51
CA LYS A 153 -14.25 -8.87 -11.08
C LYS A 153 -14.50 -10.26 -10.54
N LYS A 154 -15.22 -11.12 -11.30
CA LYS A 154 -15.47 -12.52 -10.92
C LYS A 154 -14.17 -13.33 -10.89
N LYS A 155 -13.35 -13.27 -11.94
CA LYS A 155 -12.06 -13.96 -12.01
C LYS A 155 -11.10 -13.48 -10.92
N GLN A 156 -11.05 -12.18 -10.68
CA GLN A 156 -10.25 -11.58 -9.61
C GLN A 156 -10.71 -12.06 -8.23
N ALA A 157 -12.02 -12.10 -7.97
CA ALA A 157 -12.57 -12.59 -6.71
C ALA A 157 -12.24 -14.08 -6.47
N GLU A 158 -12.27 -14.90 -7.52
CA GLU A 158 -11.91 -16.32 -7.43
C GLU A 158 -10.41 -16.49 -7.16
N MET A 159 -9.56 -15.80 -7.91
CA MET A 159 -8.10 -15.79 -7.68
C MET A 159 -7.79 -15.36 -6.23
N MET A 160 -8.43 -14.29 -5.75
CA MET A 160 -8.26 -13.81 -4.38
C MET A 160 -8.71 -14.82 -3.34
N ARG A 161 -9.85 -15.47 -3.55
CA ARG A 161 -10.36 -16.52 -2.64
C ARG A 161 -9.38 -17.68 -2.51
N GLU A 162 -8.80 -18.11 -3.63
CA GLU A 162 -7.79 -19.17 -3.63
C GLU A 162 -6.46 -18.70 -3.01
N ALA A 163 -6.06 -17.44 -3.23
CA ALA A 163 -4.87 -16.87 -2.59
C ALA A 163 -5.04 -16.78 -1.08
N LEU A 164 -6.20 -16.30 -0.60
CA LEU A 164 -6.49 -16.19 0.84
C LEU A 164 -6.41 -17.52 1.57
N LYS A 165 -6.91 -18.61 0.97
CA LYS A 165 -6.84 -19.95 1.56
C LYS A 165 -5.41 -20.49 1.74
N LYS A 166 -4.45 -19.99 0.96
CA LYS A 166 -3.07 -20.50 0.88
C LYS A 166 -2.07 -19.69 1.68
N ASN A 167 -2.48 -18.54 2.23
CA ASN A 167 -1.61 -17.64 2.95
C ASN A 167 -1.96 -17.58 4.45
N ASP A 168 -0.93 -17.44 5.28
CA ASP A 168 -1.04 -17.36 6.74
C ASP A 168 -1.35 -15.93 7.20
N ILE A 169 -0.80 -14.95 6.50
CA ILE A 169 -0.91 -13.51 6.83
C ILE A 169 -1.39 -12.76 5.59
N VAL A 170 -2.33 -11.84 5.77
CA VAL A 170 -2.83 -10.96 4.70
C VAL A 170 -2.69 -9.51 5.12
N ILE A 171 -2.03 -8.70 4.28
CA ILE A 171 -1.84 -7.28 4.49
C ILE A 171 -2.49 -6.52 3.33
N CYS A 172 -3.52 -5.74 3.63
CA CYS A 172 -4.20 -4.92 2.64
C CYS A 172 -3.74 -3.46 2.74
N THR A 173 -3.14 -2.96 1.66
CA THR A 173 -2.70 -1.56 1.53
C THR A 173 -3.41 -0.85 0.37
N ALA A 174 -4.39 -1.51 -0.26
CA ALA A 174 -5.16 -0.92 -1.34
C ALA A 174 -6.02 0.22 -0.80
N LEU A 175 -5.84 1.41 -1.35
CA LEU A 175 -6.61 2.60 -1.05
C LEU A 175 -7.27 3.09 -2.34
N ILE A 176 -8.60 3.30 -2.29
CA ILE A 176 -9.35 3.90 -3.38
C ILE A 176 -9.49 5.39 -3.07
N PRO A 177 -8.82 6.28 -3.83
CA PRO A 177 -8.92 7.71 -3.60
C PRO A 177 -10.36 8.22 -3.79
N GLY A 178 -10.82 9.07 -2.87
CA GLY A 178 -12.11 9.75 -3.00
C GLY A 178 -13.33 8.96 -2.54
N LYS A 179 -13.15 7.84 -1.87
CA LYS A 179 -14.23 7.10 -1.20
C LYS A 179 -14.03 7.06 0.31
#